data_03ea4e4aae5573918566fa0cdcdf8d17
#
_entry.id   03ea4e4aae5573918566fa0cdcdf8d17
#
_cell.length_a   1.000
_cell.length_b   1.000
_cell.length_c   1.000
_cell.angle_alpha   90.00
_cell.angle_beta   90.00
_cell.angle_gamma   90.00
#
_symmetry.space_group_name_H-M   'P 1'
#
loop_
_entity.id
_entity.type
_entity.pdbx_description
1 polymer ?
#
loop_
_entity_poly.entity_id
_entity_poly.type
_entity_poly.pdbx_seq_one_letter_code
_entity_poly.pdbx_strand_id
1 'polypeptide(L)'
;LWMLVGRSGEFRRLLRHPLLRKGGMFVWLLMVTGAAMQAENRSLPALALRQADSLASKQVIYHDRVVPFNTLARDFVLKLTGKSSYGGMTPEQVVGGWLLRPEVWQNEPMIYIKNAELRHLLRLPSSYACLTDLFDGQNYRLQEFWKGGQKPHMKMTSLEKAIMETDEKVGLILMLRSGTLIRPLPEDGSIKPLSDVKVQAEILYNR
;
A
#
# COMPACT_ATOMS: atom_id res chain seq x y z
N LEU A 1 -14.27 -17.33 -29.86
CA LEU A 1 -15.13 -16.13 -29.93
C LEU A 1 -15.76 -15.92 -31.31
N TRP A 2 -15.12 -16.36 -32.39
CA TRP A 2 -15.60 -16.18 -33.78
C TRP A 2 -16.75 -17.12 -34.17
N MET A 3 -16.95 -18.26 -33.51
CA MET A 3 -18.04 -19.20 -33.78
C MET A 3 -19.41 -18.75 -33.23
N LEU A 4 -19.49 -17.75 -32.38
CA LEU A 4 -20.74 -17.24 -31.77
C LEU A 4 -21.43 -16.16 -32.62
N VAL A 5 -20.72 -15.53 -33.55
CA VAL A 5 -21.26 -14.42 -34.37
C VAL A 5 -22.15 -14.91 -35.52
N GLY A 6 -22.03 -16.18 -35.96
CA GLY A 6 -22.79 -16.77 -37.08
C GLY A 6 -24.26 -17.16 -36.79
N ARG A 7 -24.67 -17.18 -35.49
CA ARG A 7 -26.02 -17.57 -35.07
C ARG A 7 -26.89 -16.45 -34.52
N SER A 8 -26.63 -15.23 -34.95
CA SER A 8 -27.33 -14.03 -34.45
C SER A 8 -28.85 -13.99 -34.70
N GLY A 9 -29.34 -14.80 -35.61
CA GLY A 9 -30.78 -14.88 -35.96
C GLY A 9 -31.63 -15.59 -34.89
N GLU A 10 -31.13 -16.68 -34.31
CA GLU A 10 -31.86 -17.44 -33.29
C GLU A 10 -31.78 -16.77 -31.90
N PHE A 11 -30.66 -16.15 -31.61
CA PHE A 11 -30.48 -15.42 -30.33
C PHE A 11 -31.44 -14.22 -30.20
N ARG A 12 -31.72 -13.54 -31.31
CA ARG A 12 -32.72 -12.44 -31.33
C ARG A 12 -34.17 -12.93 -31.14
N ARG A 13 -34.47 -14.18 -31.48
CA ARG A 13 -35.79 -14.79 -31.24
C ARG A 13 -36.03 -15.17 -29.81
N LEU A 14 -34.97 -15.67 -29.11
CA LEU A 14 -35.03 -16.03 -27.70
C LEU A 14 -35.19 -14.78 -26.80
N LEU A 15 -34.57 -13.63 -27.17
CA LEU A 15 -34.71 -12.39 -26.43
C LEU A 15 -36.08 -11.70 -26.57
N ARG A 16 -36.94 -12.16 -27.51
CA ARG A 16 -38.32 -11.66 -27.69
C ARG A 16 -39.35 -12.33 -26.79
N HIS A 17 -38.99 -13.38 -26.06
CA HIS A 17 -39.94 -14.03 -25.15
C HIS A 17 -40.18 -13.14 -23.91
N PRO A 18 -41.45 -12.76 -23.60
CA PRO A 18 -41.77 -11.81 -22.53
C PRO A 18 -41.35 -12.30 -21.13
N LEU A 19 -41.23 -13.61 -20.94
CA LEU A 19 -40.75 -14.23 -19.68
C LEU A 19 -39.26 -14.07 -19.45
N LEU A 20 -38.43 -14.07 -20.51
CA LEU A 20 -36.97 -13.86 -20.41
C LEU A 20 -36.62 -12.39 -20.18
N ARG A 21 -37.46 -11.45 -20.65
CA ARG A 21 -37.27 -10.03 -20.46
C ARG A 21 -37.44 -9.58 -18.97
N LYS A 22 -38.32 -10.26 -18.23
CA LYS A 22 -38.52 -10.02 -16.80
C LYS A 22 -37.49 -10.80 -15.93
N GLY A 23 -37.14 -12.04 -16.34
CA GLY A 23 -36.14 -12.86 -15.61
C GLY A 23 -34.71 -12.42 -15.86
N GLY A 24 -34.37 -12.00 -17.09
CA GLY A 24 -33.01 -11.55 -17.41
C GLY A 24 -32.58 -10.27 -16.65
N MET A 25 -33.55 -9.36 -16.40
CA MET A 25 -33.29 -8.17 -15.61
C MET A 25 -33.10 -8.48 -14.11
N PHE A 26 -33.78 -9.52 -13.62
CA PHE A 26 -33.62 -9.99 -12.23
C PHE A 26 -32.28 -10.75 -12.03
N VAL A 27 -31.86 -11.56 -12.98
CA VAL A 27 -30.55 -12.24 -12.94
C VAL A 27 -29.41 -11.23 -13.07
N TRP A 28 -29.57 -10.21 -13.92
CA TRP A 28 -28.56 -9.15 -14.06
C TRP A 28 -28.49 -8.28 -12.81
N LEU A 29 -29.62 -7.98 -12.18
CA LEU A 29 -29.69 -7.25 -10.91
C LEU A 29 -29.03 -8.06 -9.76
N LEU A 30 -29.23 -9.38 -9.72
CA LEU A 30 -28.60 -10.27 -8.74
C LEU A 30 -27.07 -10.41 -8.97
N MET A 31 -26.60 -10.39 -10.22
CA MET A 31 -25.16 -10.40 -10.51
C MET A 31 -24.48 -9.07 -10.13
N VAL A 32 -25.15 -7.95 -10.32
CA VAL A 32 -24.62 -6.62 -9.94
C VAL A 32 -24.62 -6.44 -8.42
N THR A 33 -25.61 -6.97 -7.71
CA THR A 33 -25.64 -6.93 -6.24
C THR A 33 -24.68 -7.93 -5.60
N GLY A 34 -24.41 -9.06 -6.23
CA GLY A 34 -23.43 -10.05 -5.77
C GLY A 34 -21.98 -9.57 -5.84
N ALA A 35 -21.65 -8.71 -6.82
CA ALA A 35 -20.31 -8.13 -6.94
C ALA A 35 -20.02 -7.00 -5.94
N ALA A 36 -21.06 -6.41 -5.34
CA ALA A 36 -20.92 -5.33 -4.34
C ALA A 36 -20.73 -5.85 -2.91
N MET A 37 -20.87 -7.15 -2.64
CA MET A 37 -20.82 -7.72 -1.29
C MET A 37 -19.48 -8.31 -0.86
N GLN A 38 -18.42 -8.13 -1.65
CA GLN A 38 -17.06 -8.56 -1.26
C GLN A 38 -16.09 -7.40 -1.03
N ALA A 39 -16.58 -6.26 -0.58
CA ALA A 39 -15.76 -5.39 0.24
C ALA A 39 -15.70 -6.06 1.63
N GLU A 40 -14.91 -7.12 1.74
CA GLU A 40 -14.52 -7.69 3.02
C GLU A 40 -13.98 -6.52 3.85
N ASN A 41 -14.68 -6.20 4.91
CA ASN A 41 -14.32 -5.13 5.85
C ASN A 41 -13.07 -5.62 6.61
N ARG A 42 -11.94 -5.71 5.90
CA ARG A 42 -10.63 -5.93 6.51
C ARG A 42 -10.32 -4.66 7.28
N SER A 43 -10.77 -4.63 8.52
CA SER A 43 -10.30 -3.62 9.46
C SER A 43 -8.81 -3.87 9.67
N LEU A 44 -7.97 -3.14 8.91
CA LEU A 44 -6.53 -3.17 9.13
C LEU A 44 -6.26 -2.70 10.56
N PRO A 45 -5.39 -3.38 11.30
CA PRO A 45 -5.01 -2.93 12.64
C PRO A 45 -4.31 -1.58 12.50
N ALA A 46 -4.92 -0.55 13.05
CA ALA A 46 -4.44 0.82 13.03
C ALA A 46 -4.63 1.45 14.40
N LEU A 47 -3.94 2.55 14.66
CA LEU A 47 -4.19 3.35 15.86
C LEU A 47 -5.62 3.87 15.86
N ALA A 48 -6.23 3.94 17.04
CA ALA A 48 -7.47 4.68 17.19
C ALA A 48 -7.27 6.16 16.81
N LEU A 49 -8.28 6.78 16.20
CA LEU A 49 -8.16 8.16 15.69
C LEU A 49 -7.63 9.14 16.74
N ARG A 50 -8.11 9.06 17.99
CA ARG A 50 -7.62 9.88 19.10
C ARG A 50 -6.12 9.73 19.37
N GLN A 51 -5.60 8.50 19.25
CA GLN A 51 -4.18 8.22 19.45
C GLN A 51 -3.35 8.76 18.28
N ALA A 52 -3.85 8.60 17.07
CA ALA A 52 -3.24 9.15 15.87
C ALA A 52 -3.16 10.69 15.93
N ASP A 53 -4.24 11.35 16.32
CA ASP A 53 -4.30 12.81 16.52
C ASP A 53 -3.32 13.30 17.60
N SER A 54 -3.20 12.54 18.70
CA SER A 54 -2.24 12.85 19.76
C SER A 54 -0.78 12.75 19.29
N LEU A 55 -0.48 11.82 18.39
CA LEU A 55 0.84 11.67 17.79
C LEU A 55 1.12 12.73 16.72
N ALA A 56 0.11 13.19 16.00
CA ALA A 56 0.24 14.08 14.85
C ALA A 56 1.08 15.34 15.14
N SER A 57 0.93 15.92 16.32
CA SER A 57 1.62 17.14 16.76
C SER A 57 2.98 16.89 17.42
N LYS A 58 3.34 15.63 17.74
CA LYS A 58 4.61 15.31 18.37
C LYS A 58 5.77 15.63 17.45
N GLN A 59 6.81 16.27 17.99
CA GLN A 59 7.99 16.63 17.23
C GLN A 59 8.89 15.41 17.03
N VAL A 60 9.37 15.23 15.82
CA VAL A 60 10.30 14.17 15.42
C VAL A 60 11.40 14.74 14.54
N ILE A 61 12.56 14.09 14.52
CA ILE A 61 13.62 14.41 13.58
C ILE A 61 13.41 13.59 12.31
N TYR A 62 13.20 14.28 11.20
CA TYR A 62 13.02 13.69 9.88
C TYR A 62 13.81 14.50 8.84
N HIS A 63 14.67 13.83 8.06
CA HIS A 63 15.61 14.49 7.14
C HIS A 63 16.43 15.59 7.83
N ASP A 64 16.97 15.29 9.01
CA ASP A 64 17.77 16.19 9.83
C ASP A 64 17.08 17.51 10.22
N ARG A 65 15.76 17.52 10.20
CA ARG A 65 14.93 18.65 10.63
C ARG A 65 13.91 18.20 11.66
N VAL A 66 13.60 19.09 12.59
CA VAL A 66 12.52 18.89 13.54
C VAL A 66 11.21 19.22 12.84
N VAL A 67 10.33 18.24 12.73
CA VAL A 67 9.01 18.36 12.08
C VAL A 67 7.94 17.68 12.93
N PRO A 68 6.66 18.05 12.80
CA PRO A 68 5.57 17.28 13.39
C PRO A 68 5.51 15.88 12.80
N PHE A 69 5.13 14.88 13.58
CA PHE A 69 4.95 13.50 13.14
C PHE A 69 3.98 13.37 11.94
N ASN A 70 2.96 14.21 11.89
CA ASN A 70 2.04 14.32 10.76
C ASN A 70 2.78 14.54 9.42
N THR A 71 3.83 15.37 9.41
CA THR A 71 4.62 15.64 8.20
C THR A 71 5.32 14.37 7.71
N LEU A 72 5.98 13.65 8.62
CA LEU A 72 6.63 12.37 8.32
C LEU A 72 5.58 11.34 7.81
N ALA A 73 4.46 11.21 8.53
CA ALA A 73 3.42 10.24 8.21
C ALA A 73 2.80 10.49 6.81
N ARG A 74 2.52 11.75 6.49
CA ARG A 74 2.03 12.15 5.16
C ARG A 74 3.03 11.81 4.06
N ASP A 75 4.28 12.14 4.27
CA ASP A 75 5.34 11.88 3.30
C ASP A 75 5.51 10.37 3.05
N PHE A 76 5.51 9.58 4.12
CA PHE A 76 5.56 8.13 4.06
C PHE A 76 4.40 7.54 3.24
N VAL A 77 3.15 7.88 3.56
CA VAL A 77 1.98 7.36 2.86
C VAL A 77 1.97 7.81 1.40
N LEU A 78 2.26 9.09 1.15
CA LEU A 78 2.29 9.63 -0.21
C LEU A 78 3.38 8.96 -1.08
N LYS A 79 4.57 8.76 -0.55
CA LYS A 79 5.66 8.08 -1.27
C LYS A 79 5.32 6.63 -1.59
N LEU A 80 4.73 5.90 -0.65
CA LEU A 80 4.36 4.49 -0.87
C LEU A 80 3.21 4.35 -1.85
N THR A 81 2.12 5.05 -1.60
CA THR A 81 0.83 4.80 -2.26
C THR A 81 0.53 5.73 -3.42
N GLY A 82 1.23 6.87 -3.51
CA GLY A 82 0.89 7.96 -4.41
C GLY A 82 -0.37 8.74 -4.00
N LYS A 83 -0.90 8.50 -2.79
CA LYS A 83 -2.12 9.13 -2.25
C LYS A 83 -1.86 9.72 -0.88
N SER A 84 -2.67 10.71 -0.49
CA SER A 84 -2.57 11.39 0.82
C SER A 84 -3.17 10.60 1.98
N SER A 85 -3.92 9.52 1.70
CA SER A 85 -4.55 8.64 2.69
C SER A 85 -4.62 7.22 2.15
N TYR A 86 -4.87 6.23 3.00
CA TYR A 86 -4.97 4.83 2.59
C TYR A 86 -6.10 4.12 3.34
N GLY A 87 -7.00 3.43 2.61
CA GLY A 87 -8.09 2.66 3.20
C GLY A 87 -9.03 3.46 4.10
N GLY A 88 -9.23 4.76 3.85
CA GLY A 88 -10.02 5.64 4.69
C GLY A 88 -9.34 6.07 6.00
N MET A 89 -8.09 5.66 6.23
CA MET A 89 -7.30 5.97 7.41
C MET A 89 -6.45 7.22 7.19
N THR A 90 -6.16 7.94 8.29
CA THR A 90 -5.19 9.03 8.29
C THR A 90 -3.76 8.50 8.14
N PRO A 91 -2.81 9.30 7.65
CA PRO A 91 -1.41 8.89 7.55
C PRO A 91 -0.81 8.40 8.87
N GLU A 92 -1.18 9.03 9.98
CA GLU A 92 -0.73 8.67 11.33
C GLU A 92 -1.25 7.30 11.76
N GLN A 93 -2.49 6.97 11.40
CA GLN A 93 -3.07 5.65 11.62
C GLN A 93 -2.33 4.57 10.82
N VAL A 94 -1.99 4.86 9.57
CA VAL A 94 -1.24 3.96 8.69
C VAL A 94 0.17 3.70 9.25
N VAL A 95 0.91 4.76 9.57
CA VAL A 95 2.26 4.61 10.14
C VAL A 95 2.21 3.90 11.48
N GLY A 96 1.24 4.25 12.34
CA GLY A 96 1.00 3.55 13.60
C GLY A 96 0.70 2.06 13.41
N GLY A 97 -0.11 1.72 12.39
CA GLY A 97 -0.39 0.33 12.03
C GLY A 97 0.87 -0.45 11.65
N TRP A 98 1.73 0.13 10.82
CA TRP A 98 3.01 -0.46 10.45
C TRP A 98 3.97 -0.67 11.65
N LEU A 99 3.96 0.25 12.61
CA LEU A 99 4.78 0.14 13.83
C LEU A 99 4.29 -0.96 14.75
N LEU A 100 2.97 -1.08 14.91
CA LEU A 100 2.35 -1.99 15.89
C LEU A 100 2.12 -3.40 15.35
N ARG A 101 1.80 -3.53 14.06
CA ARG A 101 1.42 -4.79 13.41
C ARG A 101 2.10 -4.97 12.05
N PRO A 102 3.44 -4.91 11.98
CA PRO A 102 4.17 -5.02 10.72
C PRO A 102 3.91 -6.34 9.99
N GLU A 103 3.59 -7.42 10.72
CA GLU A 103 3.27 -8.73 10.17
C GLU A 103 1.96 -8.75 9.35
N VAL A 104 1.02 -7.87 9.67
CA VAL A 104 -0.22 -7.70 8.89
C VAL A 104 0.02 -6.77 7.72
N TRP A 105 0.62 -5.62 7.98
CA TRP A 105 0.84 -4.57 6.99
C TRP A 105 1.79 -4.96 5.87
N GLN A 106 2.73 -5.88 6.09
CA GLN A 106 3.62 -6.37 5.04
C GLN A 106 2.87 -7.08 3.89
N ASN A 107 1.67 -7.59 4.14
CA ASN A 107 0.81 -8.25 3.16
C ASN A 107 -0.21 -7.29 2.53
N GLU A 108 -0.18 -6.01 2.89
CA GLU A 108 -1.10 -5.02 2.35
C GLU A 108 -0.54 -4.38 1.07
N PRO A 109 -1.33 -4.29 -0.03
CA PRO A 109 -0.87 -3.77 -1.30
C PRO A 109 -0.78 -2.25 -1.29
N MET A 110 0.29 -1.72 -0.70
CA MET A 110 0.52 -0.28 -0.55
C MET A 110 1.59 0.29 -1.47
N ILE A 111 2.51 -0.54 -1.97
CA ILE A 111 3.66 -0.07 -2.75
C ILE A 111 3.21 0.17 -4.18
N TYR A 112 2.98 1.42 -4.54
CA TYR A 112 2.57 1.80 -5.90
C TYR A 112 3.73 1.70 -6.87
N ILE A 113 3.59 0.87 -7.92
CA ILE A 113 4.56 0.66 -8.99
C ILE A 113 3.96 1.12 -10.31
N LYS A 114 4.37 2.29 -10.78
CA LYS A 114 3.84 2.90 -12.02
C LYS A 114 4.29 2.16 -13.28
N ASN A 115 5.54 1.68 -13.32
CA ASN A 115 6.15 1.08 -14.50
C ASN A 115 5.54 -0.31 -14.81
N ALA A 116 4.96 -0.47 -16.00
CA ALA A 116 4.30 -1.71 -16.41
C ALA A 116 5.28 -2.87 -16.63
N GLU A 117 6.48 -2.58 -17.14
CA GLU A 117 7.52 -3.58 -17.37
C GLU A 117 8.00 -4.19 -16.03
N LEU A 118 8.25 -3.35 -15.02
CA LEU A 118 8.62 -3.81 -13.69
C LEU A 118 7.51 -4.66 -13.06
N ARG A 119 6.24 -4.25 -13.20
CA ARG A 119 5.10 -5.05 -12.72
C ARG A 119 5.05 -6.42 -13.38
N HIS A 120 5.30 -6.49 -14.68
CA HIS A 120 5.34 -7.75 -15.42
C HIS A 120 6.48 -8.65 -14.95
N LEU A 121 7.69 -8.11 -14.76
CA LEU A 121 8.85 -8.84 -14.23
C LEU A 121 8.58 -9.39 -12.83
N LEU A 122 7.92 -8.62 -11.98
CA LEU A 122 7.53 -9.01 -10.63
C LEU A 122 6.28 -9.90 -10.60
N ARG A 123 5.61 -10.11 -11.74
CA ARG A 123 4.34 -10.88 -11.88
C ARG A 123 3.22 -10.35 -10.97
N LEU A 124 3.13 -9.03 -10.85
CA LEU A 124 2.12 -8.39 -10.01
C LEU A 124 0.75 -8.35 -10.70
N PRO A 125 -0.34 -8.68 -10.00
CA PRO A 125 -1.70 -8.64 -10.57
C PRO A 125 -2.23 -7.22 -10.72
N SER A 126 -1.64 -6.24 -10.01
CA SER A 126 -2.09 -4.86 -9.96
C SER A 126 -0.94 -3.86 -10.01
N SER A 127 -1.28 -2.56 -9.95
CA SER A 127 -0.29 -1.48 -9.81
C SER A 127 0.25 -1.32 -8.38
N TYR A 128 -0.29 -2.08 -7.45
CA TYR A 128 0.14 -2.06 -6.05
C TYR A 128 0.71 -3.42 -5.67
N ALA A 129 1.85 -3.41 -5.01
CA ALA A 129 2.51 -4.58 -4.45
C ALA A 129 2.44 -4.58 -2.93
N CYS A 130 2.43 -5.76 -2.35
CA CYS A 130 2.72 -5.96 -0.94
C CYS A 130 4.25 -5.95 -0.73
N LEU A 131 4.70 -5.71 0.50
CA LEU A 131 6.12 -5.86 0.80
C LEU A 131 6.57 -7.30 0.54
N THR A 132 5.75 -8.28 0.89
CA THR A 132 6.02 -9.71 0.66
C THR A 132 6.13 -10.10 -0.81
N ASP A 133 5.50 -9.40 -1.74
CA ASP A 133 5.63 -9.67 -3.19
C ASP A 133 7.04 -9.38 -3.72
N LEU A 134 7.78 -8.52 -3.02
CA LEU A 134 9.13 -8.09 -3.41
C LEU A 134 10.23 -8.99 -2.83
N PHE A 135 9.85 -10.02 -2.08
CA PHE A 135 10.77 -11.02 -1.52
C PHE A 135 10.35 -12.42 -1.94
N ASP A 136 11.33 -13.26 -2.21
CA ASP A 136 11.17 -14.71 -2.36
C ASP A 136 11.97 -15.38 -1.23
N GLY A 137 11.26 -15.73 -0.14
CA GLY A 137 11.89 -16.10 1.10
C GLY A 137 12.77 -14.96 1.66
N GLN A 138 14.07 -15.14 1.67
CA GLN A 138 15.04 -14.11 2.08
C GLN A 138 15.63 -13.32 0.90
N ASN A 139 15.34 -13.72 -0.33
CA ASN A 139 15.92 -13.10 -1.52
C ASN A 139 15.09 -11.88 -1.93
N TYR A 140 15.77 -10.75 -2.07
CA TYR A 140 15.15 -9.51 -2.55
C TYR A 140 15.09 -9.49 -4.07
N ARG A 141 13.90 -9.62 -4.62
CA ARG A 141 13.65 -9.82 -6.06
C ARG A 141 14.14 -8.68 -6.94
N LEU A 142 14.11 -7.43 -6.45
CA LEU A 142 14.57 -6.30 -7.27
C LEU A 142 16.06 -6.35 -7.61
N GLN A 143 16.88 -7.03 -6.79
CA GLN A 143 18.31 -7.19 -7.07
C GLN A 143 18.57 -7.98 -8.35
N GLU A 144 17.70 -8.93 -8.70
CA GLU A 144 17.83 -9.74 -9.92
C GLU A 144 17.71 -8.89 -11.20
N PHE A 145 16.94 -7.81 -11.11
CA PHE A 145 16.65 -6.92 -12.26
C PHE A 145 17.58 -5.72 -12.31
N TRP A 146 18.36 -5.47 -11.26
CA TRP A 146 19.28 -4.34 -11.20
C TRP A 146 20.56 -4.60 -12.00
N LYS A 147 20.62 -4.04 -13.22
CA LYS A 147 21.79 -4.11 -14.12
C LYS A 147 22.59 -2.81 -14.15
N GLY A 148 22.18 -1.82 -13.37
CA GLY A 148 22.58 -0.41 -13.57
C GLY A 148 23.96 -0.05 -13.05
N GLY A 149 24.58 -0.77 -12.13
CA GLY A 149 25.79 -0.31 -11.46
C GLY A 149 25.63 1.12 -10.90
N GLN A 150 26.71 1.87 -10.74
CA GLN A 150 26.68 3.27 -10.32
C GLN A 150 26.48 4.23 -11.52
N LYS A 151 25.37 4.10 -12.25
CA LYS A 151 25.06 5.04 -13.35
C LYS A 151 24.47 6.33 -12.81
N PRO A 152 24.82 7.51 -13.36
CA PRO A 152 24.11 8.75 -13.05
C PRO A 152 22.63 8.62 -13.40
N HIS A 153 21.74 9.16 -12.58
CA HIS A 153 20.27 9.06 -12.74
C HIS A 153 19.77 9.50 -14.15
N MET A 154 20.42 10.47 -14.76
CA MET A 154 20.08 10.93 -16.12
C MET A 154 20.33 9.90 -17.22
N LYS A 155 21.21 8.92 -16.99
CA LYS A 155 21.53 7.83 -17.94
C LYS A 155 20.77 6.54 -17.67
N MET A 156 19.87 6.52 -16.66
CA MET A 156 19.08 5.35 -16.34
C MET A 156 17.89 5.20 -17.29
N THR A 157 17.60 3.96 -17.64
CA THR A 157 16.37 3.59 -18.37
C THR A 157 15.13 3.81 -17.51
N SER A 158 13.93 3.78 -18.12
CA SER A 158 12.67 3.87 -17.41
C SER A 158 12.50 2.72 -16.38
N LEU A 159 12.97 1.53 -16.73
CA LEU A 159 12.94 0.36 -15.84
C LEU A 159 13.90 0.55 -14.65
N GLU A 160 15.15 0.97 -14.91
CA GLU A 160 16.13 1.20 -13.84
C GLU A 160 15.65 2.27 -12.84
N LYS A 161 15.05 3.36 -13.34
CA LYS A 161 14.43 4.38 -12.47
C LYS A 161 13.28 3.81 -11.62
N ALA A 162 12.44 2.97 -12.21
CA ALA A 162 11.33 2.35 -11.50
C ALA A 162 11.80 1.35 -10.43
N ILE A 163 12.87 0.60 -10.71
CA ILE A 163 13.51 -0.29 -9.72
C ILE A 163 14.02 0.55 -8.55
N MET A 164 14.75 1.62 -8.82
CA MET A 164 15.30 2.50 -7.78
C MET A 164 14.18 3.16 -6.95
N GLU A 165 13.13 3.69 -7.60
CA GLU A 165 11.97 4.26 -6.91
C GLU A 165 11.28 3.22 -6.00
N THR A 166 11.16 1.98 -6.48
CA THR A 166 10.55 0.91 -5.69
C THR A 166 11.44 0.48 -4.53
N ASP A 167 12.76 0.43 -4.75
CA ASP A 167 13.75 0.15 -3.72
C ASP A 167 13.75 1.20 -2.59
N GLU A 168 13.66 2.49 -2.96
CA GLU A 168 13.49 3.58 -1.98
C GLU A 168 12.23 3.40 -1.12
N LYS A 169 11.10 2.96 -1.72
CA LYS A 169 9.85 2.68 -1.00
C LYS A 169 10.01 1.51 -0.02
N VAL A 170 10.66 0.45 -0.45
CA VAL A 170 11.01 -0.68 0.42
C VAL A 170 11.93 -0.23 1.55
N GLY A 171 12.95 0.54 1.24
CA GLY A 171 13.87 1.12 2.22
C GLY A 171 13.15 1.91 3.31
N LEU A 172 12.17 2.75 2.93
CA LEU A 172 11.35 3.50 3.90
C LEU A 172 10.56 2.58 4.83
N ILE A 173 9.97 1.51 4.32
CA ILE A 173 9.26 0.52 5.15
C ILE A 173 10.22 -0.17 6.12
N LEU A 174 11.39 -0.60 5.63
CA LEU A 174 12.39 -1.26 6.46
C LEU A 174 12.94 -0.31 7.54
N MET A 175 13.18 0.95 7.21
CA MET A 175 13.57 1.97 8.18
C MET A 175 12.47 2.23 9.22
N LEU A 176 11.21 2.20 8.83
CA LEU A 176 10.09 2.30 9.77
C LEU A 176 10.04 1.10 10.72
N ARG A 177 10.18 -0.12 10.18
CA ARG A 177 10.17 -1.37 10.96
C ARG A 177 11.34 -1.47 11.93
N SER A 178 12.54 -1.05 11.50
CA SER A 178 13.73 -1.03 12.37
C SER A 178 13.71 0.13 13.37
N GLY A 179 12.79 1.06 13.20
CA GLY A 179 12.66 2.22 14.04
C GLY A 179 13.67 3.34 13.75
N THR A 180 14.42 3.23 12.65
CA THR A 180 15.43 4.25 12.29
C THR A 180 14.83 5.45 11.56
N LEU A 181 13.62 5.31 11.00
CA LEU A 181 12.93 6.39 10.30
C LEU A 181 12.45 7.50 11.26
N ILE A 182 12.00 7.13 12.45
CA ILE A 182 11.43 8.04 13.43
C ILE A 182 12.44 8.24 14.56
N ARG A 183 12.97 9.45 14.67
CA ARG A 183 13.79 9.84 15.81
C ARG A 183 12.99 10.83 16.64
N PRO A 184 12.47 10.42 17.81
CA PRO A 184 11.75 11.33 18.70
C PRO A 184 12.69 12.43 19.20
N LEU A 185 12.15 13.63 19.35
CA LEU A 185 12.87 14.70 20.03
C LEU A 185 12.70 14.48 21.53
N PRO A 186 13.77 14.28 22.30
CA PRO A 186 13.66 14.09 23.74
C PRO A 186 13.28 15.40 24.42
N GLU A 187 12.51 15.32 25.50
CA GLU A 187 12.08 16.46 26.29
C GLU A 187 13.28 17.16 26.95
N ASP A 188 14.38 16.43 27.16
CA ASP A 188 15.61 16.92 27.81
C ASP A 188 16.75 17.23 26.81
N GLY A 189 16.49 17.24 25.51
CA GLY A 189 17.49 17.49 24.47
C GLY A 189 18.45 16.32 24.20
N SER A 190 18.32 15.17 24.88
CA SER A 190 19.10 13.96 24.61
C SER A 190 18.46 13.10 23.55
N ILE A 191 19.22 12.64 22.54
CA ILE A 191 18.70 11.76 21.49
C ILE A 191 18.64 10.34 22.03
N LYS A 192 17.46 9.90 22.49
CA LYS A 192 17.23 8.50 22.91
C LYS A 192 16.87 7.60 21.73
N PRO A 193 17.33 6.34 21.71
CA PRO A 193 16.99 5.40 20.64
C PRO A 193 15.50 5.02 20.68
N LEU A 194 14.97 4.64 19.54
CA LEU A 194 13.54 4.37 19.26
C LEU A 194 12.94 3.20 20.06
N SER A 195 13.75 2.37 20.72
CA SER A 195 13.24 1.34 21.66
C SER A 195 12.19 1.89 22.62
N ASP A 196 12.37 3.13 23.07
CA ASP A 196 11.49 3.78 24.04
C ASP A 196 10.14 4.22 23.40
N VAL A 197 10.13 4.54 22.10
CA VAL A 197 8.88 4.91 21.38
C VAL A 197 8.03 3.69 21.09
N LYS A 198 8.63 2.53 20.77
CA LYS A 198 7.89 1.26 20.66
C LYS A 198 7.22 0.91 21.98
N VAL A 199 7.93 1.03 23.08
CA VAL A 199 7.38 0.78 24.43
C VAL A 199 6.25 1.75 24.73
N GLN A 200 6.38 3.04 24.42
CA GLN A 200 5.29 4.01 24.62
C GLN A 200 4.08 3.75 23.72
N ALA A 201 4.30 3.36 22.47
CA ALA A 201 3.21 3.00 21.56
C ALA A 201 2.48 1.73 22.03
N GLU A 202 3.20 0.70 22.52
CA GLU A 202 2.61 -0.49 23.12
C GLU A 202 1.83 -0.19 24.41
N ILE A 203 2.33 0.68 25.28
CA ILE A 203 1.63 1.11 26.50
C ILE A 203 0.33 1.86 26.16
N LEU A 204 0.33 2.68 25.10
CA LEU A 204 -0.86 3.40 24.65
C LEU A 204 -1.87 2.47 23.96
N TYR A 205 -1.41 1.39 23.33
CA TYR A 205 -2.28 0.41 22.69
C TYR A 205 -2.99 -0.53 23.68
N ASN A 206 -2.32 -0.84 24.81
CA ASN A 206 -2.82 -1.77 25.82
C ASN A 206 -3.68 -1.09 26.93
N ARG A 207 -3.97 0.21 26.81
CA ARG A 207 -4.91 0.97 27.63
C ARG A 207 -6.21 1.24 26.90
#